data_64bcf958015cdd1a9814b0cf12a609b3
#
_entry.id   64bcf958015cdd1a9814b0cf12a609b3
#
_cell.length_a   1.000
_cell.length_b   1.000
_cell.length_c   1.000
_cell.angle_alpha   90.00
_cell.angle_beta   90.00
_cell.angle_gamma   90.00
#
_symmetry.space_group_name_H-M   'P 1'
#
loop_
_entity.id
_entity.type
_entity.pdbx_description
1 polymer ?
#
loop_
_entity_poly.entity_id
_entity_poly.type
_entity_poly.pdbx_seq_one_letter_code
_entity_poly.pdbx_strand_id
1 'polypeptide(L)'
;MGLNLKGFRMEEKFIQAWAKARDAAAKLGVRMRPVADSEAVKQAKRCLSGHRESDGFFQLADRNRLDLSLEALAVQKGFTSLFTDEEANEALSRLLSVNYFK
;
A
#
# COMPACT_ATOMS: atom_id res chain seq x y z
N MET A 1 -11.76 28.85 -4.65
CA MET A 1 -11.34 27.92 -3.76
C MET A 1 -10.34 26.92 -4.16
N GLY A 2 -9.87 26.81 -5.26
CA GLY A 2 -8.76 25.98 -5.68
C GLY A 2 -8.50 24.73 -4.85
N LEU A 3 -9.50 24.25 -4.19
CA LEU A 3 -9.30 23.12 -3.34
C LEU A 3 -9.11 21.87 -4.18
N ASN A 4 -8.00 21.25 -4.01
CA ASN A 4 -7.74 19.99 -4.68
C ASN A 4 -8.48 18.87 -3.94
N LEU A 5 -9.80 18.98 -3.96
CA LEU A 5 -10.66 18.06 -3.22
C LEU A 5 -10.48 16.62 -3.69
N LYS A 6 -10.22 16.44 -4.98
CA LYS A 6 -9.98 15.09 -5.51
C LYS A 6 -8.74 14.47 -4.91
N GLY A 7 -7.63 15.22 -4.88
CA GLY A 7 -6.39 14.71 -4.31
C GLY A 7 -6.54 14.43 -2.83
N PHE A 8 -7.19 15.33 -2.13
CA PHE A 8 -7.42 15.18 -0.70
C PHE A 8 -8.27 13.94 -0.40
N ARG A 9 -9.35 13.76 -1.15
CA ARG A 9 -10.22 12.60 -0.97
C ARG A 9 -9.49 11.29 -1.25
N MET A 10 -8.67 11.28 -2.28
CA MET A 10 -7.92 10.10 -2.64
C MET A 10 -6.93 9.72 -1.53
N GLU A 11 -6.26 10.72 -0.98
CA GLU A 11 -5.34 10.50 0.12
C GLU A 11 -6.07 9.92 1.34
N GLU A 12 -7.23 10.48 1.68
CA GLU A 12 -8.05 9.96 2.77
C GLU A 12 -8.48 8.53 2.53
N LYS A 13 -8.91 8.23 1.31
CA LYS A 13 -9.31 6.87 0.95
C LYS A 13 -8.15 5.90 1.09
N PHE A 14 -6.97 6.32 0.69
CA PHE A 14 -5.78 5.50 0.83
C PHE A 14 -5.46 5.25 2.29
N ILE A 15 -5.50 6.29 3.11
CA ILE A 15 -5.24 6.16 4.55
C ILE A 15 -6.18 5.14 5.18
N GLN A 16 -7.48 5.25 4.86
CA GLN A 16 -8.48 4.33 5.39
C GLN A 16 -8.29 2.91 4.87
N ALA A 17 -7.98 2.78 3.58
CA ALA A 17 -7.76 1.47 2.99
C ALA A 17 -6.56 0.77 3.61
N TRP A 18 -5.47 1.51 3.83
CA TRP A 18 -4.28 0.94 4.44
C TRP A 18 -4.53 0.56 5.89
N ALA A 19 -5.26 1.38 6.64
CA ALA A 19 -5.62 1.06 8.02
C ALA A 19 -6.47 -0.20 8.10
N LYS A 20 -7.44 -0.34 7.20
CA LYS A 20 -8.26 -1.56 7.12
C LYS A 20 -7.42 -2.77 6.76
N ALA A 21 -6.48 -2.59 5.85
CA ALA A 21 -5.60 -3.68 5.45
C ALA A 21 -4.74 -4.16 6.62
N ARG A 22 -4.19 -3.21 7.39
CA ARG A 22 -3.40 -3.56 8.57
C ARG A 22 -4.25 -4.31 9.60
N ASP A 23 -5.48 -3.87 9.78
CA ASP A 23 -6.41 -4.49 10.71
C ASP A 23 -6.73 -5.93 10.30
N ALA A 24 -7.05 -6.10 9.02
CA ALA A 24 -7.33 -7.42 8.48
C ALA A 24 -6.10 -8.34 8.56
N ALA A 25 -4.92 -7.80 8.29
CA ALA A 25 -3.68 -8.56 8.39
C ALA A 25 -3.43 -9.01 9.82
N ALA A 26 -3.71 -8.13 10.79
CA ALA A 26 -3.54 -8.48 12.21
C ALA A 26 -4.41 -9.67 12.61
N LYS A 27 -5.61 -9.74 12.05
CA LYS A 27 -6.51 -10.87 12.29
C LYS A 27 -5.97 -12.18 11.75
N LEU A 28 -5.09 -12.09 10.77
CA LEU A 28 -4.42 -13.26 10.20
C LEU A 28 -3.09 -13.57 10.90
N GLY A 29 -2.75 -12.79 11.92
CA GLY A 29 -1.48 -12.95 12.62
C GLY A 29 -0.31 -12.27 11.94
N VAL A 30 -0.57 -11.41 10.96
CA VAL A 30 0.47 -10.67 10.25
C VAL A 30 0.57 -9.27 10.81
N ARG A 31 1.74 -8.93 11.34
CA ARG A 31 1.96 -7.61 11.93
C ARG A 31 2.46 -6.62 10.90
N MET A 32 1.80 -5.48 10.83
CA MET A 32 2.23 -4.35 10.04
C MET A 32 2.32 -3.16 10.98
N ARG A 33 3.40 -2.41 10.89
CA ARG A 33 3.61 -1.27 11.78
C ARG A 33 2.49 -0.26 11.65
N PRO A 34 1.99 0.27 12.77
CA PRO A 34 1.00 1.35 12.69
C PRO A 34 1.65 2.60 12.10
N VAL A 35 0.85 3.35 11.36
CA VAL A 35 1.30 4.57 10.71
C VAL A 35 0.31 5.67 11.04
N ALA A 36 0.81 6.82 11.48
CA ALA A 36 -0.05 7.98 11.74
C ALA A 36 -0.70 8.43 10.43
N ASP A 37 -1.98 8.81 10.51
CA ASP A 37 -2.73 9.21 9.32
C ASP A 37 -2.02 10.32 8.54
N SER A 38 -1.47 11.31 9.27
CA SER A 38 -0.79 12.44 8.64
C SER A 38 0.50 12.04 7.92
N GLU A 39 1.03 10.86 8.19
CA GLU A 39 2.28 10.38 7.61
C GLU A 39 2.07 9.21 6.65
N ALA A 40 0.84 8.77 6.46
CA ALA A 40 0.56 7.54 5.72
C ALA A 40 1.12 7.55 4.30
N VAL A 41 0.77 8.56 3.51
CA VAL A 41 1.23 8.63 2.12
C VAL A 41 2.75 8.76 2.08
N LYS A 42 3.31 9.58 2.95
CA LYS A 42 4.76 9.80 3.02
C LYS A 42 5.49 8.50 3.34
N GLN A 43 5.00 7.74 4.30
CA GLN A 43 5.59 6.46 4.66
C GLN A 43 5.45 5.44 3.54
N ALA A 44 4.31 5.43 2.87
CA ALA A 44 4.09 4.55 1.74
C ALA A 44 5.08 4.85 0.62
N LYS A 45 5.26 6.13 0.29
CA LYS A 45 6.22 6.54 -0.74
C LYS A 45 7.64 6.15 -0.35
N ARG A 46 8.00 6.34 0.91
CA ARG A 46 9.32 5.97 1.40
C ARG A 46 9.54 4.47 1.27
N CYS A 47 8.55 3.67 1.63
CA CYS A 47 8.64 2.22 1.52
C CYS A 47 8.84 1.79 0.07
N LEU A 48 8.09 2.38 -0.85
CA LEU A 48 8.18 2.02 -2.26
C LEU A 48 9.45 2.54 -2.92
N SER A 49 10.07 3.56 -2.35
CA SER A 49 11.35 4.08 -2.86
C SER A 49 12.54 3.29 -2.32
N GLY A 50 12.32 2.42 -1.34
CA GLY A 50 13.38 1.59 -0.76
C GLY A 50 13.58 0.33 -1.57
N HIS A 51 14.42 -0.56 -1.02
CA HIS A 51 14.74 -1.82 -1.67
C HIS A 51 14.14 -3.02 -0.93
N ARG A 52 13.22 -2.75 -0.01
CA ARG A 52 12.60 -3.80 0.79
C ARG A 52 11.10 -3.80 0.59
N GLU A 53 10.53 -4.97 0.60
CA GLU A 53 9.09 -5.13 0.60
C GLU A 53 8.49 -4.55 1.89
N SER A 54 7.21 -4.20 1.84
CA SER A 54 6.52 -3.64 3.00
C SER A 54 6.37 -4.68 4.11
N ASP A 55 6.05 -4.20 5.31
CA ASP A 55 5.86 -5.07 6.47
C ASP A 55 4.81 -6.14 6.17
N GLY A 56 5.14 -7.38 6.45
CA GLY A 56 4.22 -8.49 6.29
C GLY A 56 4.02 -8.97 4.86
N PHE A 57 4.74 -8.40 3.89
CA PHE A 57 4.52 -8.74 2.48
C PHE A 57 4.60 -10.24 2.21
N PHE A 58 5.69 -10.88 2.64
CA PHE A 58 5.86 -12.32 2.38
C PHE A 58 4.90 -13.17 3.20
N GLN A 59 4.55 -12.73 4.39
CA GLN A 59 3.58 -13.44 5.21
C GLN A 59 2.19 -13.39 4.58
N LEU A 60 1.83 -12.25 4.00
CA LEU A 60 0.58 -12.14 3.28
C LEU A 60 0.59 -12.97 2.00
N ALA A 61 1.73 -13.06 1.35
CA ALA A 61 1.87 -13.93 0.17
C ALA A 61 1.63 -15.38 0.56
N ASP A 62 2.21 -15.83 1.67
CA ASP A 62 2.02 -17.19 2.16
C ASP A 62 0.57 -17.50 2.51
N ARG A 63 -0.17 -16.50 2.92
CA ARG A 63 -1.59 -16.66 3.28
C ARG A 63 -2.53 -16.38 2.10
N ASN A 64 -1.94 -16.14 0.93
CA ASN A 64 -2.71 -15.82 -0.26
C ASN A 64 -3.58 -14.56 -0.06
N ARG A 65 -3.07 -13.59 0.68
CA ARG A 65 -3.77 -12.35 0.98
C ARG A 65 -2.90 -11.13 0.69
N LEU A 66 -2.17 -11.15 -0.42
CA LEU A 66 -1.36 -10.00 -0.86
C LEU A 66 -2.20 -8.77 -1.18
N ASP A 67 -3.50 -8.95 -1.35
CA ASP A 67 -4.42 -7.83 -1.52
C ASP A 67 -4.36 -6.86 -0.33
N LEU A 68 -3.88 -7.31 0.82
CA LEU A 68 -3.74 -6.48 2.01
C LEU A 68 -2.39 -5.76 2.10
N SER A 69 -1.48 -6.02 1.18
CA SER A 69 -0.15 -5.41 1.21
C SER A 69 -0.20 -3.95 0.74
N LEU A 70 0.78 -3.16 1.19
CA LEU A 70 0.94 -1.79 0.70
C LEU A 70 1.12 -1.78 -0.81
N GLU A 71 1.91 -2.73 -1.33
CA GLU A 71 2.17 -2.84 -2.75
C GLU A 71 0.88 -2.99 -3.55
N ALA A 72 -0.01 -3.87 -3.09
CA ALA A 72 -1.29 -4.08 -3.78
C ALA A 72 -2.17 -2.83 -3.73
N LEU A 73 -2.16 -2.12 -2.62
CA LEU A 73 -2.91 -0.87 -2.51
C LEU A 73 -2.36 0.20 -3.45
N ALA A 74 -1.04 0.31 -3.54
CA ALA A 74 -0.41 1.35 -4.34
C ALA A 74 -0.68 1.21 -5.83
N VAL A 75 -0.93 -0.01 -6.31
CA VAL A 75 -1.21 -0.23 -7.74
C VAL A 75 -2.70 -0.23 -8.07
N GLN A 76 -3.56 -0.01 -7.09
CA GLN A 76 -4.98 0.12 -7.36
C GLN A 76 -5.26 1.37 -8.16
N LYS A 77 -6.18 1.25 -9.09
CA LYS A 77 -6.46 2.29 -10.07
C LYS A 77 -6.66 3.68 -9.45
N GLY A 78 -7.34 3.78 -8.35
CA GLY A 78 -7.59 5.08 -7.72
C GLY A 78 -6.38 5.65 -7.00
N PHE A 79 -5.47 4.80 -6.54
CA PHE A 79 -4.37 5.23 -5.68
C PHE A 79 -3.08 5.52 -6.41
N THR A 80 -2.95 5.10 -7.67
CA THR A 80 -1.71 5.33 -8.41
C THR A 80 -1.38 6.81 -8.56
N SER A 81 -2.39 7.68 -8.53
CA SER A 81 -2.16 9.12 -8.63
C SER A 81 -1.41 9.70 -7.42
N LEU A 82 -1.35 8.97 -6.32
CA LEU A 82 -0.62 9.39 -5.12
C LEU A 82 0.86 9.07 -5.20
N PHE A 83 1.26 8.26 -6.16
CA PHE A 83 2.62 7.73 -6.27
C PHE A 83 3.24 8.11 -7.61
N THR A 84 4.57 8.12 -7.66
CA THR A 84 5.27 8.30 -8.93
C THR A 84 5.20 7.01 -9.74
N ASP A 85 5.49 7.11 -11.04
CA ASP A 85 5.55 5.94 -11.89
C ASP A 85 6.58 4.94 -11.38
N GLU A 86 7.70 5.43 -10.89
CA GLU A 86 8.75 4.58 -10.33
C GLU A 86 8.26 3.82 -9.11
N GLU A 87 7.54 4.51 -8.22
CA GLU A 87 7.00 3.88 -7.03
C GLU A 87 5.95 2.83 -7.38
N ALA A 88 5.06 3.15 -8.31
CA ALA A 88 4.05 2.21 -8.75
C ALA A 88 4.68 1.00 -9.44
N ASN A 89 5.69 1.22 -10.27
CA ASN A 89 6.40 0.13 -10.95
C ASN A 89 7.14 -0.75 -9.96
N GLU A 90 7.71 -0.18 -8.91
CA GLU A 90 8.36 -0.95 -7.86
C GLU A 90 7.36 -1.86 -7.15
N ALA A 91 6.19 -1.32 -6.80
CA ALA A 91 5.14 -2.10 -6.16
C ALA A 91 4.69 -3.25 -7.07
N LEU A 92 4.49 -2.95 -8.35
CA LEU A 92 4.09 -3.95 -9.34
C LEU A 92 5.15 -5.04 -9.47
N SER A 93 6.41 -4.66 -9.51
CA SER A 93 7.53 -5.60 -9.61
C SER A 93 7.56 -6.56 -8.43
N ARG A 94 7.34 -6.04 -7.23
CA ARG A 94 7.30 -6.88 -6.03
C ARG A 94 6.16 -7.88 -6.09
N LEU A 95 4.99 -7.45 -6.53
CA LEU A 95 3.82 -8.33 -6.67
C LEU A 95 4.06 -9.41 -7.71
N LEU A 96 4.67 -9.05 -8.84
CA LEU A 96 4.98 -10.01 -9.89
C LEU A 96 5.97 -11.07 -9.42
N SER A 97 6.89 -10.69 -8.54
CA SER A 97 7.92 -11.62 -8.05
C SER A 97 7.32 -12.77 -7.25
N VAL A 98 6.12 -12.61 -6.71
CA VAL A 98 5.43 -13.63 -5.93
C VAL A 98 4.17 -14.14 -6.64
N ASN A 99 4.05 -13.89 -7.94
CA ASN A 99 2.96 -14.39 -8.78
C ASN A 99 1.57 -13.91 -8.33
N TYR A 100 1.47 -12.69 -7.83
CA TYR A 100 0.20 -12.16 -7.34
C TYR A 100 -0.89 -12.15 -8.42
N PHE A 101 -0.50 -11.85 -9.67
CA PHE A 101 -1.44 -11.72 -10.77
C PHE A 101 -1.70 -13.04 -11.50
N LYS A 102 -1.27 -14.11 -10.95
CA LYS A 102 -1.41 -15.40 -11.58
C LYS A 102 -2.82 -15.95 -11.45
#